data_4cf48213959efd5bd38a074255f0cf38
#
_entry.id   4cf48213959efd5bd38a074255f0cf38
#
_cell.length_a   1.000
_cell.length_b   1.000
_cell.length_c   1.000
_cell.angle_alpha   90.00
_cell.angle_beta   90.00
_cell.angle_gamma   90.00
#
_symmetry.space_group_name_H-M   'P 1'
#
loop_
_entity.id
_entity.type
_entity.pdbx_description
1 polymer ?
#
loop_
_entity_poly.entity_id
_entity_poly.type
_entity_poly.pdbx_seq_one_letter_code
_entity_poly.pdbx_strand_id
1 'polypeptide(L)'
;VREQHGAWKTAEEGKPVDTDLVSVRIAKIEGEEVDEGKEYEFTLGQGDALPDIENGIKTLDINEVGDFDVSFPADFPDESRRGNTERIQVTILERKERELPALDDELAKQVGEFETVEELKARVQEDLAKDAEQQAESVVRGRLLDMVLDANPFEVPKSMVDRYADGVIGEQQEMDEERKAEVRESIRPEAERAVKRILIVEEVATSQSLTATDDDIDARVEEIAEANNSTPAQVYAGLQKSGRLEMLERELTETRVFDYLKEQSEITDAVAE
;
A
#
# COMPACT_ATOMS: atom_id res chain seq x y z
N VAL A 1 9.00 -5.86 12.55
CA VAL A 1 10.38 -5.62 13.03
C VAL A 1 11.08 -6.95 13.38
N ARG A 2 10.62 -7.75 14.36
CA ARG A 2 11.29 -9.03 14.74
C ARG A 2 11.41 -10.00 13.57
N GLU A 3 10.40 -10.10 12.74
CA GLU A 3 10.40 -10.97 11.55
C GLU A 3 11.48 -10.58 10.54
N GLN A 4 11.75 -9.28 10.37
CA GLN A 4 12.80 -8.79 9.47
C GLN A 4 14.21 -9.16 9.93
N HIS A 5 14.38 -9.35 11.25
CA HIS A 5 15.66 -9.73 11.87
C HIS A 5 15.72 -11.21 12.27
N GLY A 6 14.71 -11.99 11.93
CA GLY A 6 14.67 -13.43 12.19
C GLY A 6 15.65 -14.19 11.30
N ALA A 7 16.32 -15.17 11.88
CA ALA A 7 17.21 -16.09 11.17
C ALA A 7 16.44 -17.34 10.74
N TRP A 8 16.74 -17.86 9.55
CA TRP A 8 16.21 -19.13 9.09
C TRP A 8 17.00 -20.29 9.71
N LYS A 9 16.29 -21.22 10.34
CA LYS A 9 16.85 -22.42 10.92
C LYS A 9 16.20 -23.64 10.30
N THR A 10 17.02 -24.55 9.76
CA THR A 10 16.51 -25.80 9.19
C THR A 10 15.87 -26.64 10.29
N ALA A 11 14.61 -27.04 10.07
CA ALA A 11 13.92 -27.97 10.91
C ALA A 11 14.13 -29.39 10.38
N GLU A 12 14.41 -30.33 11.28
CA GLU A 12 14.66 -31.73 10.91
C GLU A 12 13.37 -32.56 10.89
N GLU A 13 12.34 -32.14 11.63
CA GLU A 13 11.07 -32.87 11.78
C GLU A 13 9.88 -31.90 11.85
N GLY A 14 8.69 -32.43 11.61
CA GLY A 14 7.41 -31.76 11.79
C GLY A 14 6.88 -31.14 10.50
N LYS A 15 5.55 -30.89 10.52
CA LYS A 15 4.82 -30.35 9.38
C LYS A 15 5.04 -28.85 9.28
N PRO A 16 5.13 -28.33 8.04
CA PRO A 16 5.24 -26.90 7.83
C PRO A 16 4.01 -26.12 8.35
N VAL A 17 4.26 -24.93 8.86
CA VAL A 17 3.24 -23.98 9.30
C VAL A 17 3.38 -22.68 8.54
N ASP A 18 2.37 -21.80 8.65
CA ASP A 18 2.47 -20.47 8.11
C ASP A 18 3.71 -19.76 8.67
N THR A 19 4.38 -18.97 7.81
CA THR A 19 5.67 -18.32 8.03
C THR A 19 6.92 -19.18 7.88
N ASP A 20 6.81 -20.50 7.69
CA ASP A 20 7.96 -21.34 7.35
C ASP A 20 8.38 -21.14 5.89
N LEU A 21 9.68 -21.15 5.65
CA LEU A 21 10.25 -21.23 4.31
C LEU A 21 10.39 -22.71 3.93
N VAL A 22 9.74 -23.10 2.84
CA VAL A 22 9.75 -24.50 2.39
C VAL A 22 10.38 -24.59 1.00
N SER A 23 11.23 -25.60 0.84
CA SER A 23 11.70 -26.04 -0.49
C SER A 23 10.93 -27.30 -0.86
N VAL A 24 10.20 -27.23 -1.95
CA VAL A 24 9.31 -28.31 -2.43
C VAL A 24 9.59 -28.66 -3.88
N ARG A 25 9.43 -29.93 -4.22
CA ARG A 25 9.36 -30.37 -5.62
C ARG A 25 7.90 -30.59 -5.99
N ILE A 26 7.46 -29.94 -7.07
CA ILE A 26 6.11 -30.05 -7.60
C ILE A 26 6.20 -30.70 -8.98
N ALA A 27 5.56 -31.84 -9.13
CA ALA A 27 5.49 -32.64 -10.35
C ALA A 27 4.02 -32.76 -10.82
N LYS A 28 3.79 -32.74 -12.12
CA LYS A 28 2.46 -32.97 -12.68
C LYS A 28 2.18 -34.47 -12.81
N ILE A 29 0.95 -34.87 -12.51
CA ILE A 29 0.50 -36.26 -12.69
C ILE A 29 -0.39 -36.33 -13.93
N GLU A 30 0.01 -37.10 -14.93
CA GLU A 30 -0.77 -37.38 -16.14
C GLU A 30 -1.09 -38.87 -16.22
N GLY A 31 -2.30 -39.25 -15.77
CA GLY A 31 -2.70 -40.65 -15.67
C GLY A 31 -1.93 -41.41 -14.59
N GLU A 32 -1.05 -42.36 -14.98
CA GLU A 32 -0.17 -43.10 -14.06
C GLU A 32 1.28 -42.56 -14.07
N GLU A 33 1.60 -41.58 -14.90
CA GLU A 33 2.93 -41.03 -15.06
C GLU A 33 3.08 -39.74 -14.25
N VAL A 34 4.23 -39.58 -13.58
CA VAL A 34 4.62 -38.37 -12.85
C VAL A 34 5.83 -37.79 -13.55
N ASP A 35 5.82 -36.49 -13.87
CA ASP A 35 6.95 -35.84 -14.51
C ASP A 35 8.15 -35.68 -13.53
N GLU A 36 9.29 -35.16 -14.03
CA GLU A 36 10.48 -34.96 -13.20
C GLU A 36 10.28 -33.88 -12.10
N GLY A 37 9.22 -33.06 -12.23
CA GLY A 37 8.91 -31.97 -11.33
C GLY A 37 9.92 -30.81 -11.37
N LYS A 38 9.54 -29.72 -10.73
CA LYS A 38 10.39 -28.54 -10.54
C LYS A 38 10.48 -28.20 -9.07
N GLU A 39 11.64 -27.68 -8.67
CA GLU A 39 11.87 -27.24 -7.30
C GLU A 39 11.48 -25.78 -7.16
N TYR A 40 10.79 -25.46 -6.06
CA TYR A 40 10.34 -24.14 -5.69
C TYR A 40 10.69 -23.89 -4.22
N GLU A 41 11.05 -22.65 -3.91
CA GLU A 41 11.26 -22.20 -2.53
C GLU A 41 10.38 -20.97 -2.30
N PHE A 42 9.54 -21.00 -1.26
CA PHE A 42 8.66 -19.91 -0.90
C PHE A 42 8.25 -19.99 0.57
N THR A 43 7.74 -18.87 1.11
CA THR A 43 7.25 -18.79 2.48
C THR A 43 5.75 -19.08 2.51
N LEU A 44 5.33 -20.03 3.34
CA LEU A 44 3.91 -20.38 3.50
C LEU A 44 3.11 -19.23 4.11
N GLY A 45 1.89 -19.03 3.60
CA GLY A 45 0.96 -18.02 4.11
C GLY A 45 1.19 -16.61 3.56
N GLN A 46 2.12 -16.42 2.62
CA GLN A 46 2.34 -15.11 1.96
C GLN A 46 1.63 -15.01 0.59
N GLY A 47 1.01 -16.08 0.13
CA GLY A 47 0.30 -16.11 -1.14
C GLY A 47 1.20 -16.32 -2.35
N ASP A 48 2.43 -16.77 -2.14
CA ASP A 48 3.40 -17.09 -3.20
C ASP A 48 3.02 -18.36 -3.97
N ALA A 49 2.18 -19.23 -3.37
CA ALA A 49 1.66 -20.42 -4.00
C ALA A 49 0.12 -20.44 -3.96
N LEU A 50 -0.49 -21.27 -4.81
CA LEU A 50 -1.94 -21.44 -4.79
C LEU A 50 -2.40 -22.04 -3.44
N PRO A 51 -3.56 -21.62 -2.91
CA PRO A 51 -4.05 -22.08 -1.61
C PRO A 51 -4.14 -23.61 -1.47
N ASP A 52 -4.51 -24.32 -2.55
CA ASP A 52 -4.58 -25.77 -2.55
C ASP A 52 -3.18 -26.38 -2.36
N ILE A 53 -2.13 -25.80 -2.94
CA ILE A 53 -0.74 -26.22 -2.76
C ILE A 53 -0.28 -25.96 -1.34
N GLU A 54 -0.49 -24.76 -0.81
CA GLU A 54 -0.09 -24.43 0.58
C GLU A 54 -0.78 -25.33 1.60
N ASN A 55 -2.09 -25.57 1.43
CA ASN A 55 -2.85 -26.46 2.30
C ASN A 55 -2.34 -27.92 2.20
N GLY A 56 -1.99 -28.37 0.99
CA GLY A 56 -1.41 -29.70 0.81
C GLY A 56 -0.07 -29.84 1.53
N ILE A 57 0.83 -28.87 1.36
CA ILE A 57 2.15 -28.85 2.01
C ILE A 57 2.04 -28.94 3.54
N LYS A 58 1.10 -28.22 4.15
CA LYS A 58 0.86 -28.25 5.62
C LYS A 58 0.43 -29.60 6.16
N THR A 59 0.05 -30.54 5.30
CA THR A 59 -0.33 -31.91 5.69
C THR A 59 0.81 -32.91 5.66
N LEU A 60 1.92 -32.59 4.98
CA LEU A 60 3.06 -33.46 4.75
C LEU A 60 4.17 -33.25 5.77
N ASP A 61 4.93 -34.30 6.08
CA ASP A 61 6.19 -34.22 6.79
C ASP A 61 7.37 -34.02 5.80
N ILE A 62 8.55 -33.68 6.31
CA ILE A 62 9.76 -33.51 5.48
C ILE A 62 10.10 -34.82 4.79
N ASN A 63 10.39 -34.77 3.49
CA ASN A 63 10.59 -35.91 2.57
C ASN A 63 9.33 -36.75 2.33
N GLU A 64 8.18 -36.36 2.82
CA GLU A 64 6.90 -37.00 2.48
C GLU A 64 6.42 -36.52 1.11
N VAL A 65 5.73 -37.42 0.40
CA VAL A 65 5.15 -37.20 -0.93
C VAL A 65 3.65 -37.24 -0.82
N GLY A 66 2.97 -36.25 -1.33
CA GLY A 66 1.52 -36.19 -1.37
C GLY A 66 0.99 -35.77 -2.73
N ASP A 67 -0.15 -36.34 -3.11
CA ASP A 67 -0.85 -35.99 -4.33
C ASP A 67 -2.05 -35.10 -3.99
N PHE A 68 -2.18 -34.00 -4.73
CA PHE A 68 -3.23 -32.99 -4.50
C PHE A 68 -3.87 -32.56 -5.81
N ASP A 69 -5.17 -32.29 -5.77
CA ASP A 69 -5.89 -31.65 -6.85
C ASP A 69 -5.83 -30.13 -6.64
N VAL A 70 -5.28 -29.39 -7.61
CA VAL A 70 -5.05 -27.94 -7.54
C VAL A 70 -5.91 -27.25 -8.58
N SER A 71 -6.72 -26.31 -8.13
CA SER A 71 -7.60 -25.51 -8.99
C SER A 71 -6.93 -24.18 -9.34
N PHE A 72 -6.78 -23.94 -10.64
CA PHE A 72 -6.22 -22.69 -11.15
C PHE A 72 -7.33 -21.66 -11.32
N PRO A 73 -7.18 -20.44 -10.77
CA PRO A 73 -8.17 -19.38 -10.91
C PRO A 73 -8.31 -18.93 -12.36
N ALA A 74 -9.46 -18.30 -12.69
CA ALA A 74 -9.78 -17.86 -14.05
C ALA A 74 -8.85 -16.75 -14.58
N ASP A 75 -8.18 -16.04 -13.69
CA ASP A 75 -7.21 -14.97 -13.97
C ASP A 75 -5.75 -15.43 -13.84
N PHE A 76 -5.51 -16.76 -13.77
CA PHE A 76 -4.15 -17.28 -13.64
C PHE A 76 -3.27 -16.82 -14.82
N PRO A 77 -1.97 -16.48 -14.57
CA PRO A 77 -1.08 -15.95 -15.62
C PRO A 77 -0.95 -16.85 -16.84
N ASP A 78 -0.87 -18.18 -16.65
CA ASP A 78 -0.82 -19.15 -17.74
C ASP A 78 -2.23 -19.47 -18.25
N GLU A 79 -2.54 -18.97 -19.45
CA GLU A 79 -3.86 -19.13 -20.09
C GLU A 79 -4.27 -20.60 -20.28
N SER A 80 -3.31 -21.50 -20.49
CA SER A 80 -3.57 -22.93 -20.69
C SER A 80 -4.10 -23.64 -19.44
N ARG A 81 -3.88 -23.06 -18.27
CA ARG A 81 -4.26 -23.59 -16.96
C ARG A 81 -5.50 -22.93 -16.35
N ARG A 82 -5.92 -21.76 -16.87
CA ARG A 82 -7.06 -21.00 -16.34
C ARG A 82 -8.32 -21.82 -16.19
N GLY A 83 -8.89 -21.82 -14.99
CA GLY A 83 -10.14 -22.55 -14.68
C GLY A 83 -10.04 -24.06 -14.69
N ASN A 84 -8.86 -24.63 -14.91
CA ASN A 84 -8.63 -26.06 -14.89
C ASN A 84 -8.24 -26.56 -13.50
N THR A 85 -8.51 -27.83 -13.22
CA THR A 85 -7.98 -28.53 -12.04
C THR A 85 -6.95 -29.54 -12.54
N GLU A 86 -5.73 -29.47 -11.99
CA GLU A 86 -4.66 -30.42 -12.30
C GLU A 86 -4.29 -31.22 -11.05
N ARG A 87 -3.97 -32.49 -11.24
CA ARG A 87 -3.41 -33.30 -10.16
C ARG A 87 -1.91 -33.18 -10.15
N ILE A 88 -1.38 -32.80 -8.99
CA ILE A 88 0.05 -32.63 -8.79
C ILE A 88 0.57 -33.48 -7.64
N GLN A 89 1.82 -33.85 -7.71
CA GLN A 89 2.57 -34.49 -6.65
C GLN A 89 3.50 -33.46 -6.01
N VAL A 90 3.47 -33.33 -4.70
CA VAL A 90 4.31 -32.42 -3.93
C VAL A 90 5.21 -33.24 -3.01
N THR A 91 6.50 -32.93 -3.00
CA THR A 91 7.48 -33.50 -2.08
C THR A 91 8.15 -32.37 -1.31
N ILE A 92 8.14 -32.40 0.01
CA ILE A 92 8.88 -31.44 0.82
C ILE A 92 10.35 -31.86 0.89
N LEU A 93 11.25 -31.01 0.39
CA LEU A 93 12.69 -31.26 0.38
C LEU A 93 13.38 -30.68 1.62
N GLU A 94 12.98 -29.47 2.00
CA GLU A 94 13.53 -28.77 3.17
C GLU A 94 12.47 -27.88 3.79
N ARG A 95 12.51 -27.74 5.10
CA ARG A 95 11.73 -26.79 5.89
C ARG A 95 12.66 -25.96 6.74
N LYS A 96 12.47 -24.64 6.71
CA LYS A 96 13.18 -23.71 7.60
C LYS A 96 12.16 -22.93 8.39
N GLU A 97 12.28 -22.97 9.71
CA GLU A 97 11.50 -22.13 10.62
C GLU A 97 12.22 -20.81 10.86
N ARG A 98 11.46 -19.74 11.05
CA ARG A 98 12.03 -18.44 11.36
C ARG A 98 12.22 -18.31 12.86
N GLU A 99 13.47 -18.38 13.32
CA GLU A 99 13.81 -18.11 14.71
C GLU A 99 13.82 -16.59 14.93
N LEU A 100 12.79 -16.10 15.64
CA LEU A 100 12.66 -14.67 15.93
C LEU A 100 13.61 -14.29 17.08
N PRO A 101 14.39 -13.20 16.93
CA PRO A 101 15.26 -12.71 18.00
C PRO A 101 14.44 -12.38 19.26
N ALA A 102 15.07 -12.49 20.42
CA ALA A 102 14.46 -12.05 21.67
C ALA A 102 14.11 -10.55 21.58
N LEU A 103 13.03 -10.16 22.25
CA LEU A 103 12.65 -8.74 22.32
C LEU A 103 13.37 -8.11 23.52
N ASP A 104 14.64 -7.77 23.32
CA ASP A 104 15.56 -7.24 24.32
C ASP A 104 16.34 -6.02 23.81
N ASP A 105 17.22 -5.49 24.62
CA ASP A 105 18.02 -4.32 24.31
C ASP A 105 19.04 -4.58 23.17
N GLU A 106 19.41 -5.83 22.94
CA GLU A 106 20.29 -6.17 21.81
C GLU A 106 19.53 -6.01 20.49
N LEU A 107 18.29 -6.46 20.44
CA LEU A 107 17.43 -6.23 19.27
C LEU A 107 17.18 -4.73 19.07
N ALA A 108 16.92 -3.96 20.15
CA ALA A 108 16.71 -2.53 20.04
C ALA A 108 17.89 -1.83 19.36
N LYS A 109 19.12 -2.17 19.74
CA LYS A 109 20.36 -1.63 19.14
C LYS A 109 20.60 -2.07 17.69
N GLN A 110 20.09 -3.22 17.30
CA GLN A 110 20.18 -3.71 15.91
C GLN A 110 19.19 -3.03 14.98
N VAL A 111 18.00 -2.69 15.50
CA VAL A 111 16.91 -2.10 14.72
C VAL A 111 17.13 -0.61 14.45
N GLY A 112 17.78 0.09 15.38
CA GLY A 112 18.03 1.52 15.26
C GLY A 112 18.90 2.07 16.39
N GLU A 113 18.92 3.39 16.54
CA GLU A 113 19.66 4.09 17.58
C GLU A 113 18.89 4.08 18.93
N PHE A 114 18.51 2.87 19.41
CA PHE A 114 17.81 2.71 20.69
C PHE A 114 18.72 1.99 21.68
N GLU A 115 18.79 2.49 22.91
CA GLU A 115 19.57 1.86 23.97
C GLU A 115 18.81 0.72 24.66
N THR A 116 17.49 0.82 24.70
CA THR A 116 16.62 -0.14 25.38
C THR A 116 15.41 -0.54 24.54
N VAL A 117 14.86 -1.73 24.85
CA VAL A 117 13.64 -2.21 24.19
C VAL A 117 12.42 -1.34 24.53
N GLU A 118 12.43 -0.68 25.70
CA GLU A 118 11.40 0.28 26.10
C GLU A 118 11.39 1.52 25.22
N GLU A 119 12.55 2.06 24.85
CA GLU A 119 12.67 3.18 23.90
C GLU A 119 12.19 2.76 22.50
N LEU A 120 12.57 1.57 22.02
CA LEU A 120 12.08 1.04 20.75
C LEU A 120 10.55 0.91 20.75
N LYS A 121 9.96 0.34 21.82
CA LYS A 121 8.50 0.21 21.93
C LYS A 121 7.80 1.56 21.97
N ALA A 122 8.33 2.52 22.74
CA ALA A 122 7.77 3.86 22.82
C ALA A 122 7.77 4.55 21.46
N ARG A 123 8.87 4.44 20.72
CA ARG A 123 8.97 4.99 19.36
C ARG A 123 8.00 4.33 18.39
N VAL A 124 7.91 3.01 18.37
CA VAL A 124 6.95 2.28 17.52
C VAL A 124 5.51 2.66 17.87
N GLN A 125 5.20 2.82 19.16
CA GLN A 125 3.87 3.24 19.60
C GLN A 125 3.55 4.67 19.14
N GLU A 126 4.51 5.60 19.22
CA GLU A 126 4.37 6.97 18.72
C GLU A 126 4.14 6.98 17.21
N ASP A 127 4.94 6.24 16.44
CA ASP A 127 4.81 6.16 14.99
C ASP A 127 3.46 5.56 14.58
N LEU A 128 3.03 4.47 15.21
CA LEU A 128 1.71 3.87 14.94
C LEU A 128 0.55 4.78 15.32
N ALA A 129 0.65 5.54 16.42
CA ALA A 129 -0.35 6.51 16.80
C ALA A 129 -0.45 7.64 15.77
N LYS A 130 0.69 8.15 15.31
CA LYS A 130 0.75 9.18 14.27
C LYS A 130 0.19 8.69 12.94
N ASP A 131 0.52 7.46 12.52
CA ASP A 131 -0.02 6.86 11.31
C ASP A 131 -1.54 6.68 11.40
N ALA A 132 -2.03 6.21 12.56
CA ALA A 132 -3.46 6.05 12.80
C ALA A 132 -4.20 7.41 12.77
N GLU A 133 -3.62 8.46 13.33
CA GLU A 133 -4.16 9.81 13.28
C GLU A 133 -4.20 10.33 11.84
N GLN A 134 -3.14 10.17 11.08
CA GLN A 134 -3.09 10.57 9.67
C GLN A 134 -4.12 9.81 8.82
N GLN A 135 -4.29 8.50 9.05
CA GLN A 135 -5.30 7.70 8.36
C GLN A 135 -6.72 8.16 8.72
N ALA A 136 -6.99 8.39 10.01
CA ALA A 136 -8.29 8.90 10.46
C ALA A 136 -8.59 10.27 9.85
N GLU A 137 -7.61 11.17 9.82
CA GLU A 137 -7.74 12.47 9.18
C GLU A 137 -8.03 12.36 7.68
N SER A 138 -7.33 11.48 6.97
CA SER A 138 -7.58 11.23 5.55
C SER A 138 -9.00 10.74 5.29
N VAL A 139 -9.50 9.83 6.14
CA VAL A 139 -10.89 9.33 6.06
C VAL A 139 -11.90 10.46 6.31
N VAL A 140 -11.66 11.29 7.34
CA VAL A 140 -12.53 12.43 7.65
C VAL A 140 -12.57 13.42 6.48
N ARG A 141 -11.40 13.79 5.93
CA ARG A 141 -11.30 14.68 4.76
C ARG A 141 -12.08 14.11 3.57
N GLY A 142 -11.91 12.82 3.27
CA GLY A 142 -12.63 12.15 2.19
C GLY A 142 -14.15 12.21 2.38
N ARG A 143 -14.63 11.90 3.59
CA ARG A 143 -16.07 11.93 3.91
C ARG A 143 -16.66 13.33 3.85
N LEU A 144 -15.97 14.35 4.35
CA LEU A 144 -16.40 15.73 4.29
C LEU A 144 -16.59 16.19 2.84
N LEU A 145 -15.62 15.90 1.97
CA LEU A 145 -15.74 16.24 0.54
C LEU A 145 -16.88 15.47 -0.13
N ASP A 146 -17.06 14.20 0.18
CA ASP A 146 -18.14 13.40 -0.37
C ASP A 146 -19.51 13.95 0.03
N MET A 147 -19.68 14.35 1.30
CA MET A 147 -20.91 15.00 1.78
C MET A 147 -21.19 16.32 1.06
N VAL A 148 -20.17 17.13 0.83
CA VAL A 148 -20.32 18.40 0.09
C VAL A 148 -20.67 18.12 -1.38
N LEU A 149 -20.03 17.11 -2.00
CA LEU A 149 -20.34 16.70 -3.39
C LEU A 149 -21.77 16.20 -3.54
N ASP A 150 -22.22 15.35 -2.64
CA ASP A 150 -23.56 14.77 -2.66
C ASP A 150 -24.65 15.84 -2.47
N ALA A 151 -24.35 16.87 -1.66
CA ALA A 151 -25.25 18.01 -1.46
C ALA A 151 -25.28 19.01 -2.65
N ASN A 152 -24.22 19.00 -3.48
CA ASN A 152 -24.04 19.95 -4.59
C ASN A 152 -23.73 19.21 -5.90
N PRO A 153 -24.68 18.49 -6.49
CA PRO A 153 -24.43 17.74 -7.71
C PRO A 153 -24.19 18.69 -8.90
N PHE A 154 -23.10 18.45 -9.64
CA PHE A 154 -22.77 19.17 -10.87
C PHE A 154 -22.03 18.26 -11.85
N GLU A 155 -22.01 18.65 -13.12
CA GLU A 155 -21.32 17.95 -14.17
C GLU A 155 -19.95 18.58 -14.44
N VAL A 156 -18.98 17.75 -14.76
CA VAL A 156 -17.63 18.17 -15.16
C VAL A 156 -17.39 17.93 -16.63
N PRO A 157 -16.72 18.86 -17.34
CA PRO A 157 -16.36 18.66 -18.73
C PRO A 157 -15.49 17.41 -18.91
N LYS A 158 -15.84 16.59 -19.91
CA LYS A 158 -15.08 15.38 -20.24
C LYS A 158 -13.59 15.64 -20.41
N SER A 159 -13.21 16.78 -21.01
CA SER A 159 -11.81 17.16 -21.22
C SER A 159 -11.01 17.34 -19.91
N MET A 160 -11.65 17.71 -18.80
CA MET A 160 -11.00 17.80 -17.49
C MET A 160 -10.75 16.41 -16.90
N VAL A 161 -11.74 15.53 -17.02
CA VAL A 161 -11.65 14.14 -16.58
C VAL A 161 -10.56 13.40 -17.35
N ASP A 162 -10.56 13.56 -18.69
CA ASP A 162 -9.57 12.92 -19.56
C ASP A 162 -8.15 13.42 -19.23
N ARG A 163 -7.96 14.72 -19.01
CA ARG A 163 -6.65 15.28 -18.61
C ARG A 163 -6.18 14.75 -17.25
N TYR A 164 -7.07 14.65 -16.29
CA TYR A 164 -6.75 14.09 -14.98
C TYR A 164 -6.36 12.62 -15.12
N ALA A 165 -7.13 11.82 -15.85
CA ALA A 165 -6.85 10.41 -16.09
C ALA A 165 -5.49 10.22 -16.81
N ASP A 166 -5.18 11.05 -17.81
CA ASP A 166 -3.88 11.02 -18.50
C ASP A 166 -2.71 11.33 -17.53
N GLY A 167 -2.91 12.27 -16.61
CA GLY A 167 -1.93 12.56 -15.57
C GLY A 167 -1.71 11.39 -14.60
N VAL A 168 -2.76 10.66 -14.24
CA VAL A 168 -2.68 9.46 -13.37
C VAL A 168 -1.98 8.31 -14.08
N ILE A 169 -2.29 8.08 -15.37
CA ILE A 169 -1.66 7.04 -16.18
C ILE A 169 -0.15 7.32 -16.35
N GLY A 170 0.22 8.60 -16.46
CA GLY A 170 1.61 9.04 -16.60
C GLY A 170 2.22 8.74 -17.97
N GLU A 171 3.33 9.42 -18.28
CA GLU A 171 4.05 9.23 -19.56
C GLU A 171 4.99 8.01 -19.54
N GLN A 172 5.26 7.44 -18.37
CA GLN A 172 6.29 6.41 -18.17
C GLN A 172 5.86 4.98 -18.47
N GLN A 173 4.58 4.74 -18.72
CA GLN A 173 4.13 3.41 -19.13
C GLN A 173 4.14 3.34 -20.66
N GLU A 174 5.02 2.49 -21.21
CA GLU A 174 5.02 2.10 -22.64
C GLU A 174 3.76 1.29 -22.95
N MET A 175 2.61 1.97 -22.96
CA MET A 175 1.34 1.40 -23.42
C MET A 175 1.04 1.92 -24.80
N ASP A 176 0.46 1.08 -25.65
CA ASP A 176 -0.13 1.52 -26.90
C ASP A 176 -1.40 2.37 -26.64
N GLU A 177 -1.87 3.09 -27.65
CA GLU A 177 -3.02 4.00 -27.53
C GLU A 177 -4.34 3.26 -27.21
N GLU A 178 -4.47 2.01 -27.64
CA GLU A 178 -5.65 1.17 -27.37
C GLU A 178 -5.70 0.81 -25.88
N ARG A 179 -4.58 0.36 -25.33
CA ARG A 179 -4.46 0.05 -23.90
C ARG A 179 -4.63 1.27 -23.00
N LYS A 180 -4.07 2.43 -23.40
CA LYS A 180 -4.29 3.70 -22.68
C LYS A 180 -5.77 4.09 -22.66
N ALA A 181 -6.48 3.90 -23.78
CA ALA A 181 -7.91 4.20 -23.86
C ALA A 181 -8.74 3.28 -22.95
N GLU A 182 -8.42 1.99 -22.88
CA GLU A 182 -9.05 1.04 -21.95
C GLU A 182 -8.83 1.43 -20.49
N VAL A 183 -7.58 1.70 -20.11
CA VAL A 183 -7.24 2.13 -18.74
C VAL A 183 -7.95 3.44 -18.40
N ARG A 184 -7.94 4.43 -19.30
CA ARG A 184 -8.63 5.70 -19.09
C ARG A 184 -10.14 5.49 -18.86
N GLU A 185 -10.79 4.59 -19.60
CA GLU A 185 -12.19 4.30 -19.40
C GLU A 185 -12.46 3.57 -18.08
N SER A 186 -11.56 2.66 -17.67
CA SER A 186 -11.69 1.94 -16.41
C SER A 186 -11.58 2.85 -15.19
N ILE A 187 -10.70 3.88 -15.24
CA ILE A 187 -10.50 4.82 -14.12
C ILE A 187 -11.38 6.08 -14.23
N ARG A 188 -12.21 6.19 -15.27
CA ARG A 188 -13.05 7.37 -15.51
C ARG A 188 -13.95 7.77 -14.32
N PRO A 189 -14.67 6.84 -13.64
CA PRO A 189 -15.52 7.21 -12.50
C PRO A 189 -14.71 7.84 -11.36
N GLU A 190 -13.56 7.28 -11.04
CA GLU A 190 -12.64 7.78 -10.01
C GLU A 190 -12.04 9.12 -10.41
N ALA A 191 -11.63 9.26 -11.68
CA ALA A 191 -11.11 10.50 -12.23
C ALA A 191 -12.14 11.63 -12.19
N GLU A 192 -13.42 11.34 -12.55
CA GLU A 192 -14.50 12.31 -12.46
C GLU A 192 -14.73 12.75 -11.01
N ARG A 193 -14.75 11.82 -10.07
CA ARG A 193 -14.91 12.13 -8.64
C ARG A 193 -13.74 12.96 -8.11
N ALA A 194 -12.50 12.64 -8.51
CA ALA A 194 -11.31 13.39 -8.13
C ALA A 194 -11.37 14.84 -8.67
N VAL A 195 -11.73 15.03 -9.95
CA VAL A 195 -11.90 16.36 -10.53
C VAL A 195 -13.01 17.16 -9.81
N LYS A 196 -14.13 16.51 -9.49
CA LYS A 196 -15.20 17.15 -8.71
C LYS A 196 -14.72 17.61 -7.33
N ARG A 197 -13.93 16.79 -6.63
CA ARG A 197 -13.33 17.16 -5.33
C ARG A 197 -12.40 18.37 -5.45
N ILE A 198 -11.55 18.42 -6.46
CA ILE A 198 -10.66 19.57 -6.72
C ILE A 198 -11.49 20.84 -6.91
N LEU A 199 -12.50 20.80 -7.76
CA LEU A 199 -13.35 21.97 -8.05
C LEU A 199 -14.13 22.45 -6.81
N ILE A 200 -14.60 21.53 -5.96
CA ILE A 200 -15.27 21.90 -4.70
C ILE A 200 -14.30 22.56 -3.73
N VAL A 201 -13.08 22.05 -3.59
CA VAL A 201 -12.06 22.69 -2.74
C VAL A 201 -11.76 24.12 -3.23
N GLU A 202 -11.61 24.31 -4.54
CA GLU A 202 -11.38 25.63 -5.14
C GLU A 202 -12.56 26.58 -4.92
N GLU A 203 -13.80 26.10 -5.07
CA GLU A 203 -15.01 26.90 -4.87
C GLU A 203 -15.18 27.28 -3.38
N VAL A 204 -14.97 26.35 -2.45
CA VAL A 204 -15.03 26.65 -1.00
C VAL A 204 -13.91 27.63 -0.62
N ALA A 205 -12.69 27.44 -1.12
CA ALA A 205 -11.59 28.36 -0.88
C ALA A 205 -11.92 29.79 -1.31
N THR A 206 -12.49 29.92 -2.51
CA THR A 206 -12.84 31.23 -3.08
C THR A 206 -14.03 31.87 -2.35
N SER A 207 -15.11 31.13 -2.15
CA SER A 207 -16.36 31.64 -1.55
C SER A 207 -16.19 32.02 -0.09
N GLN A 208 -15.30 31.31 0.64
CA GLN A 208 -15.04 31.57 2.05
C GLN A 208 -13.76 32.39 2.29
N SER A 209 -13.06 32.85 1.23
CA SER A 209 -11.81 33.63 1.32
C SER A 209 -10.71 32.88 2.09
N LEU A 210 -10.54 31.57 1.81
CA LEU A 210 -9.60 30.68 2.47
C LEU A 210 -8.31 30.45 1.67
N THR A 211 -8.16 31.09 0.53
CA THR A 211 -6.94 30.99 -0.29
C THR A 211 -5.72 31.41 0.56
N ALA A 212 -4.64 30.65 0.47
CA ALA A 212 -3.41 30.95 1.16
C ALA A 212 -2.89 32.35 0.76
N THR A 213 -2.36 33.08 1.72
CA THR A 213 -1.76 34.40 1.51
C THR A 213 -0.25 34.29 1.44
N ASP A 214 0.42 35.36 0.97
CA ASP A 214 1.89 35.43 0.98
C ASP A 214 2.45 35.22 2.41
N ASP A 215 1.77 35.75 3.43
CA ASP A 215 2.17 35.58 4.83
C ASP A 215 2.12 34.11 5.28
N ASP A 216 1.16 33.33 4.77
CA ASP A 216 1.08 31.88 5.08
C ASP A 216 2.20 31.10 4.40
N ILE A 217 2.51 31.47 3.17
CA ILE A 217 3.62 30.88 2.42
C ILE A 217 4.94 31.19 3.13
N ASP A 218 5.14 32.43 3.55
CA ASP A 218 6.34 32.85 4.26
C ASP A 218 6.49 32.11 5.60
N ALA A 219 5.42 32.01 6.38
CA ALA A 219 5.42 31.23 7.62
C ALA A 219 5.79 29.76 7.40
N ARG A 220 5.23 29.14 6.36
CA ARG A 220 5.53 27.74 6.03
C ARG A 220 6.95 27.54 5.54
N VAL A 221 7.49 28.50 4.78
CA VAL A 221 8.87 28.53 4.35
C VAL A 221 9.83 28.66 5.53
N GLU A 222 9.50 29.45 6.55
CA GLU A 222 10.27 29.55 7.78
C GLU A 222 10.31 28.23 8.54
N GLU A 223 9.16 27.54 8.71
CA GLU A 223 9.10 26.21 9.35
C GLU A 223 9.97 25.18 8.62
N ILE A 224 9.89 25.14 7.26
CA ILE A 224 10.71 24.24 6.46
C ILE A 224 12.21 24.58 6.60
N ALA A 225 12.55 25.84 6.68
CA ALA A 225 13.93 26.29 6.85
C ALA A 225 14.51 25.86 8.21
N GLU A 226 13.74 26.01 9.28
CA GLU A 226 14.12 25.57 10.63
C GLU A 226 14.31 24.05 10.68
N ALA A 227 13.35 23.28 10.13
CA ALA A 227 13.41 21.82 10.12
C ALA A 227 14.62 21.26 9.35
N ASN A 228 15.07 21.99 8.30
CA ASN A 228 16.19 21.57 7.45
C ASN A 228 17.52 22.28 7.79
N ASN A 229 17.60 23.02 8.87
CA ASN A 229 18.77 23.84 9.22
C ASN A 229 19.23 24.73 8.03
N SER A 230 18.29 25.36 7.34
CA SER A 230 18.47 26.19 6.17
C SER A 230 18.00 27.63 6.43
N THR A 231 18.10 28.50 5.44
CA THR A 231 17.51 29.85 5.54
C THR A 231 16.22 29.93 4.72
N PRO A 232 15.24 30.77 5.15
CA PRO A 232 14.00 30.97 4.40
C PRO A 232 14.23 31.35 2.94
N ALA A 233 15.21 32.20 2.68
CA ALA A 233 15.57 32.62 1.34
C ALA A 233 16.05 31.47 0.43
N GLN A 234 16.81 30.52 1.00
CA GLN A 234 17.27 29.33 0.26
C GLN A 234 16.11 28.38 -0.03
N VAL A 235 15.22 28.16 0.95
CA VAL A 235 14.02 27.33 0.78
C VAL A 235 13.11 27.94 -0.31
N TYR A 236 12.80 29.23 -0.19
CA TYR A 236 11.96 29.94 -1.16
C TYR A 236 12.53 29.85 -2.59
N ALA A 237 13.83 30.15 -2.76
CA ALA A 237 14.48 30.05 -4.04
C ALA A 237 14.48 28.61 -4.61
N GLY A 238 14.62 27.61 -3.74
CA GLY A 238 14.52 26.20 -4.11
C GLY A 238 13.12 25.81 -4.59
N LEU A 239 12.08 26.21 -3.88
CA LEU A 239 10.67 25.99 -4.22
C LEU A 239 10.33 26.68 -5.55
N GLN A 240 10.74 27.94 -5.71
CA GLN A 240 10.51 28.70 -6.93
C GLN A 240 11.19 28.06 -8.15
N LYS A 241 12.48 27.67 -8.00
CA LYS A 241 13.24 27.03 -9.07
C LYS A 241 12.67 25.68 -9.52
N SER A 242 12.11 24.92 -8.58
CA SER A 242 11.49 23.62 -8.84
C SER A 242 10.01 23.70 -9.27
N GLY A 243 9.42 24.91 -9.33
CA GLY A 243 7.99 25.09 -9.61
C GLY A 243 7.06 24.59 -8.50
N ARG A 244 7.59 24.36 -7.30
CA ARG A 244 6.83 23.79 -6.16
C ARG A 244 6.15 24.84 -5.28
N LEU A 245 6.36 26.12 -5.55
CA LEU A 245 5.74 27.20 -4.77
C LEU A 245 4.21 27.20 -4.94
N GLU A 246 3.72 27.03 -6.17
CA GLU A 246 2.27 26.90 -6.44
C GLU A 246 1.66 25.65 -5.79
N MET A 247 2.44 24.58 -5.67
CA MET A 247 1.99 23.36 -4.96
C MET A 247 1.85 23.63 -3.46
N LEU A 248 2.80 24.35 -2.86
CA LEU A 248 2.73 24.76 -1.46
C LEU A 248 1.52 25.67 -1.18
N GLU A 249 1.24 26.65 -2.05
CA GLU A 249 0.06 27.51 -1.96
C GLU A 249 -1.24 26.69 -1.99
N ARG A 250 -1.33 25.72 -2.89
CA ARG A 250 -2.48 24.81 -2.97
C ARG A 250 -2.64 23.97 -1.71
N GLU A 251 -1.56 23.41 -1.20
CA GLU A 251 -1.55 22.59 0.03
C GLU A 251 -2.05 23.41 1.23
N LEU A 252 -1.58 24.65 1.38
CA LEU A 252 -2.02 25.54 2.44
C LEU A 252 -3.49 25.92 2.30
N THR A 253 -3.92 26.23 1.09
CA THR A 253 -5.33 26.52 0.77
C THR A 253 -6.21 25.33 1.11
N GLU A 254 -5.82 24.15 0.69
CA GLU A 254 -6.55 22.91 0.95
C GLU A 254 -6.66 22.64 2.46
N THR A 255 -5.58 22.83 3.20
CA THR A 255 -5.58 22.69 4.67
C THR A 255 -6.61 23.62 5.31
N ARG A 256 -6.65 24.89 4.94
CA ARG A 256 -7.63 25.87 5.44
C ARG A 256 -9.08 25.51 5.09
N VAL A 257 -9.30 24.98 3.89
CA VAL A 257 -10.62 24.51 3.49
C VAL A 257 -11.07 23.34 4.37
N PHE A 258 -10.17 22.38 4.64
CA PHE A 258 -10.52 21.25 5.50
C PHE A 258 -10.73 21.66 6.95
N ASP A 259 -9.93 22.58 7.49
CA ASP A 259 -10.14 23.10 8.84
C ASP A 259 -11.51 23.79 8.95
N TYR A 260 -11.86 24.61 7.97
CA TYR A 260 -13.19 25.23 7.89
C TYR A 260 -14.31 24.17 7.82
N LEU A 261 -14.18 23.15 6.96
CA LEU A 261 -15.19 22.10 6.84
C LEU A 261 -15.33 21.28 8.12
N LYS A 262 -14.25 21.02 8.83
CA LYS A 262 -14.26 20.37 10.15
C LYS A 262 -15.01 21.22 11.18
N GLU A 263 -14.74 22.51 11.24
CA GLU A 263 -15.41 23.46 12.18
C GLU A 263 -16.93 23.56 11.92
N GLN A 264 -17.35 23.38 10.67
CA GLN A 264 -18.77 23.39 10.29
C GLN A 264 -19.46 22.03 10.43
N SER A 265 -18.75 21.00 10.89
CA SER A 265 -19.22 19.62 10.91
C SER A 265 -19.16 19.02 12.31
N GLU A 266 -20.07 18.10 12.61
CA GLU A 266 -19.98 17.26 13.82
C GLU A 266 -19.26 15.97 13.49
N ILE A 267 -18.06 15.81 14.01
CA ILE A 267 -17.22 14.63 13.82
C ILE A 267 -17.36 13.73 15.04
N THR A 268 -17.83 12.52 14.85
CA THR A 268 -17.96 11.51 15.90
C THR A 268 -17.08 10.31 15.60
N ASP A 269 -16.53 9.69 16.64
CA ASP A 269 -15.78 8.45 16.48
C ASP A 269 -16.67 7.37 15.89
N ALA A 270 -16.14 6.63 14.90
CA ALA A 270 -16.81 5.46 14.39
C ALA A 270 -16.81 4.39 15.50
N VAL A 271 -17.99 3.90 15.89
CA VAL A 271 -18.09 2.75 16.75
C VAL A 271 -17.55 1.57 15.94
N ALA A 272 -16.47 0.96 16.41
CA ALA A 272 -15.96 -0.28 15.81
C ALA A 272 -17.05 -1.36 15.99
N GLU A 273 -17.60 -1.83 14.84
CA GLU A 273 -18.49 -3.02 14.82
C GLU A 273 -17.69 -4.31 14.98
#